data_fef5699f66a2d0e147f46d1bfbca5f09
#
_entry.id   fef5699f66a2d0e147f46d1bfbca5f09
#
_cell.length_a   1.000
_cell.length_b   1.000
_cell.length_c   1.000
_cell.angle_alpha   90.00
_cell.angle_beta   90.00
_cell.angle_gamma   90.00
#
_symmetry.space_group_name_H-M   'P 1'
#
loop_
_entity.id
_entity.type
_entity.pdbx_description
1 polymer ?
#
loop_
_entity_poly.entity_id
_entity_poly.type
_entity_poly.pdbx_seq_one_letter_code
_entity_poly.pdbx_strand_id
1 'polypeptide(L)'
;ARWGNAKDIEPFIDPDFSQNILLSETERLTLGKIADPEKRNVNLNVLVIGGSGSGKTRYHIKPNLLQMNASYVCSDPKGTVIEEVGRALVRGGYKIKVLNTIDFSCSMHYNPFVYLHSETDILTLVTVIMTNTQGEAKGGDGFWEKAEALLYQALIAYIYYEAPAEERNMNTLLDMLNACECRKRCWIPAGFPVR
;
A
#
# COMPACT_ATOMS: atom_id res chain seq x y z
N ALA A 1 21.86 -9.96 31.72
CA ALA A 1 21.59 -10.37 30.34
C ALA A 1 22.51 -11.56 29.99
N ARG A 2 21.94 -12.58 29.32
CA ARG A 2 22.67 -13.74 28.78
C ARG A 2 22.20 -14.01 27.35
N TRP A 3 23.02 -14.67 26.57
CA TRP A 3 22.59 -15.21 25.31
C TRP A 3 21.54 -16.31 25.49
N GLY A 4 20.47 -16.29 24.67
CA GLY A 4 19.46 -17.34 24.65
C GLY A 4 20.04 -18.64 24.06
N ASN A 5 19.42 -19.76 24.40
CA ASN A 5 19.68 -21.06 23.81
C ASN A 5 18.38 -21.61 23.17
N ALA A 6 18.43 -22.76 22.50
CA ALA A 6 17.30 -23.36 21.79
C ALA A 6 16.05 -23.52 22.69
N LYS A 7 16.24 -23.86 23.97
CA LYS A 7 15.12 -24.00 24.93
C LYS A 7 14.45 -22.66 25.27
N ASP A 8 15.17 -21.55 25.16
CA ASP A 8 14.60 -20.23 25.39
C ASP A 8 13.70 -19.79 24.22
N ILE A 9 13.91 -20.34 23.01
CA ILE A 9 13.14 -20.04 21.80
C ILE A 9 11.93 -20.97 21.67
N GLU A 10 11.98 -22.18 22.18
CA GLU A 10 10.94 -23.19 22.05
C GLU A 10 9.51 -22.69 22.42
N PRO A 11 9.30 -21.87 23.45
CA PRO A 11 7.97 -21.32 23.77
C PRO A 11 7.40 -20.36 22.72
N PHE A 12 8.22 -19.89 21.78
CA PHE A 12 7.84 -18.96 20.70
C PHE A 12 7.67 -19.66 19.36
N ILE A 13 7.75 -21.00 19.32
CA ILE A 13 7.56 -21.81 18.14
C ILE A 13 6.17 -22.43 18.18
N ASP A 14 5.41 -22.31 17.09
CA ASP A 14 4.13 -23.03 16.97
C ASP A 14 4.40 -24.50 16.63
N PRO A 15 3.70 -25.45 17.29
CA PRO A 15 3.80 -26.87 16.96
C PRO A 15 3.45 -27.17 15.50
N ASP A 16 2.46 -26.44 14.94
CA ASP A 16 2.17 -26.49 13.50
C ASP A 16 3.24 -25.71 12.73
N PHE A 17 4.00 -26.43 11.92
CA PHE A 17 5.07 -25.83 11.11
C PHE A 17 4.56 -24.67 10.25
N SER A 18 3.37 -24.79 9.68
CA SER A 18 2.79 -23.80 8.79
C SER A 18 2.41 -22.48 9.49
N GLN A 19 2.29 -22.48 10.83
CA GLN A 19 1.94 -21.30 11.62
C GLN A 19 3.18 -20.50 12.10
N ASN A 20 4.30 -20.67 11.44
CA ASN A 20 5.54 -20.01 11.81
C ASN A 20 6.11 -19.16 10.66
N ILE A 21 6.84 -18.09 11.02
CA ILE A 21 7.78 -17.41 10.14
C ILE A 21 9.08 -18.20 10.15
N LEU A 22 9.62 -18.55 9.00
CA LEU A 22 10.91 -19.18 8.86
C LEU A 22 12.00 -18.12 8.96
N LEU A 23 12.85 -18.22 9.96
CA LEU A 23 13.98 -17.30 10.17
C LEU A 23 15.26 -17.84 9.53
N SER A 24 15.49 -19.15 9.64
CA SER A 24 16.61 -19.86 9.04
C SER A 24 16.18 -21.29 8.69
N GLU A 25 17.12 -22.16 8.36
CA GLU A 25 16.86 -23.58 8.13
C GLU A 25 16.33 -24.28 9.38
N THR A 26 16.79 -23.88 10.56
CA THR A 26 16.47 -24.51 11.85
C THR A 26 15.53 -23.69 12.71
N GLU A 27 15.58 -22.36 12.58
CA GLU A 27 14.89 -21.45 13.49
C GLU A 27 13.62 -20.88 12.86
N ARG A 28 12.57 -20.79 13.67
CA ARG A 28 11.25 -20.27 13.30
C ARG A 28 10.57 -19.57 14.46
N LEU A 29 9.59 -18.75 14.18
CA LEU A 29 8.85 -17.96 15.16
C LEU A 29 7.37 -18.00 14.82
N THR A 30 6.52 -18.27 15.82
CA THR A 30 5.06 -18.35 15.62
C THR A 30 4.48 -17.05 15.07
N LEU A 31 3.53 -17.19 14.12
CA LEU A 31 2.62 -16.11 13.66
C LEU A 31 1.40 -15.97 14.59
N GLY A 32 1.12 -17.01 15.38
CA GLY A 32 -0.03 -17.11 16.22
C GLY A 32 0.09 -16.35 17.54
N LYS A 33 -0.97 -16.45 18.34
CA LYS A 33 -0.96 -15.97 19.71
C LYS A 33 -0.19 -16.98 20.57
N ILE A 34 0.90 -16.55 21.17
CA ILE A 34 1.60 -17.34 22.17
C ILE A 34 0.62 -17.63 23.32
N ALA A 35 0.53 -18.88 23.73
CA ALA A 35 -0.41 -19.32 24.76
C ALA A 35 -0.16 -18.67 26.14
N ASP A 36 1.09 -18.29 26.41
CA ASP A 36 1.51 -17.65 27.63
C ASP A 36 1.18 -16.15 27.63
N PRO A 37 0.28 -15.67 28.52
CA PRO A 37 -0.09 -14.27 28.61
C PRO A 37 1.07 -13.31 28.87
N GLU A 38 2.10 -13.75 29.59
CA GLU A 38 3.27 -12.92 29.92
C GLU A 38 4.20 -12.73 28.71
N LYS A 39 4.13 -13.61 27.71
CA LYS A 39 4.95 -13.61 26.51
C LYS A 39 4.26 -13.03 25.26
N ARG A 40 3.03 -12.53 25.41
CA ARG A 40 2.17 -12.07 24.29
C ARG A 40 2.65 -10.85 23.51
N ASN A 41 3.66 -10.15 24.00
CA ASN A 41 4.13 -8.90 23.40
C ASN A 41 5.39 -9.08 22.55
N VAL A 42 5.54 -10.21 21.86
CA VAL A 42 6.65 -10.38 20.92
C VAL A 42 6.34 -9.65 19.62
N ASN A 43 7.22 -8.72 19.26
CA ASN A 43 7.18 -8.05 17.98
C ASN A 43 7.59 -9.04 16.88
N LEU A 44 6.75 -9.18 15.85
CA LEU A 44 6.98 -10.08 14.71
C LEU A 44 7.82 -9.43 13.60
N ASN A 45 8.38 -8.23 13.82
CA ASN A 45 9.28 -7.62 12.87
C ASN A 45 10.61 -8.38 12.82
N VAL A 46 10.99 -8.79 11.62
CA VAL A 46 12.23 -9.53 11.36
C VAL A 46 13.18 -8.65 10.54
N LEU A 47 14.38 -8.43 11.06
CA LEU A 47 15.44 -7.73 10.34
C LEU A 47 16.43 -8.75 9.78
N VAL A 48 16.51 -8.85 8.44
CA VAL A 48 17.44 -9.74 7.75
C VAL A 48 18.58 -8.92 7.16
N ILE A 49 19.78 -9.11 7.66
CA ILE A 49 20.99 -8.37 7.25
C ILE A 49 21.87 -9.26 6.37
N GLY A 50 22.34 -8.70 5.26
CA GLY A 50 23.25 -9.40 4.36
C GLY A 50 23.61 -8.55 3.14
N GLY A 51 24.79 -8.76 2.56
CA GLY A 51 25.25 -8.09 1.36
C GLY A 51 24.43 -8.45 0.10
N SER A 52 24.75 -7.86 -1.04
CA SER A 52 24.16 -8.24 -2.32
C SER A 52 24.55 -9.70 -2.63
N GLY A 53 23.59 -10.48 -3.14
CA GLY A 53 23.82 -11.90 -3.46
C GLY A 53 23.85 -12.87 -2.27
N SER A 54 23.71 -12.39 -1.01
CA SER A 54 23.73 -13.26 0.18
C SER A 54 22.53 -14.21 0.31
N GLY A 55 21.59 -14.15 -0.61
CA GLY A 55 20.45 -15.06 -0.64
C GLY A 55 19.24 -14.63 0.22
N LYS A 56 19.16 -13.39 0.70
CA LYS A 56 18.03 -12.90 1.51
C LYS A 56 16.67 -13.22 0.88
N THR A 57 16.49 -12.92 -0.39
CA THR A 57 15.26 -13.23 -1.12
C THR A 57 15.05 -14.74 -1.26
N ARG A 58 16.10 -15.49 -1.58
CA ARG A 58 16.03 -16.94 -1.84
C ARG A 58 15.74 -17.74 -0.59
N TYR A 59 16.42 -17.42 0.53
CA TYR A 59 16.38 -18.25 1.73
C TYR A 59 15.44 -17.72 2.83
N HIS A 60 14.95 -16.49 2.71
CA HIS A 60 14.01 -15.95 3.68
C HIS A 60 12.66 -15.56 3.05
N ILE A 61 12.64 -14.69 2.02
CA ILE A 61 11.37 -14.19 1.46
C ILE A 61 10.59 -15.29 0.75
N LYS A 62 11.21 -16.00 -0.20
CA LYS A 62 10.51 -17.02 -1.00
C LYS A 62 9.98 -18.20 -0.16
N PRO A 63 10.75 -18.78 0.77
CA PRO A 63 10.22 -19.85 1.63
C PRO A 63 9.04 -19.41 2.47
N ASN A 64 9.06 -18.20 3.02
CA ASN A 64 7.94 -17.68 3.79
C ASN A 64 6.69 -17.42 2.93
N LEU A 65 6.84 -16.91 1.70
CA LEU A 65 5.72 -16.79 0.76
C LEU A 65 5.12 -18.14 0.38
N LEU A 66 5.97 -19.15 0.19
CA LEU A 66 5.54 -20.50 -0.19
C LEU A 66 4.88 -21.28 0.96
N GLN A 67 4.98 -20.81 2.20
CA GLN A 67 4.19 -21.35 3.30
C GLN A 67 2.69 -21.09 3.14
N MET A 68 2.32 -20.03 2.41
CA MET A 68 0.91 -19.72 2.11
C MET A 68 0.02 -19.61 3.36
N ASN A 69 0.54 -19.08 4.44
CA ASN A 69 -0.12 -19.02 5.74
C ASN A 69 -0.69 -17.63 6.10
N ALA A 70 -0.48 -16.63 5.25
CA ALA A 70 -0.93 -15.26 5.48
C ALA A 70 -1.21 -14.53 4.16
N SER A 71 -1.78 -13.34 4.24
CA SER A 71 -1.77 -12.38 3.13
C SER A 71 -0.45 -11.62 3.14
N TYR A 72 0.15 -11.43 1.98
CA TYR A 72 1.48 -10.85 1.86
C TYR A 72 1.47 -9.57 1.05
N VAL A 73 2.27 -8.59 1.46
CA VAL A 73 2.66 -7.44 0.64
C VAL A 73 4.17 -7.51 0.47
N CYS A 74 4.62 -7.59 -0.77
CA CYS A 74 6.04 -7.76 -1.09
C CYS A 74 6.51 -6.67 -2.03
N SER A 75 7.58 -5.95 -1.66
CA SER A 75 8.30 -5.08 -2.58
C SER A 75 9.32 -5.90 -3.37
N ASP A 76 9.16 -5.95 -4.69
CA ASP A 76 10.00 -6.74 -5.61
C ASP A 76 10.57 -5.86 -6.73
N PRO A 77 11.62 -5.06 -6.44
CA PRO A 77 12.18 -4.10 -7.40
C PRO A 77 12.72 -4.74 -8.69
N LYS A 78 12.99 -6.06 -8.66
CA LYS A 78 13.54 -6.81 -9.78
C LYS A 78 12.51 -7.68 -10.51
N GLY A 79 11.32 -7.84 -9.95
CA GLY A 79 10.29 -8.74 -10.50
C GLY A 79 10.57 -10.25 -10.29
N THR A 80 11.70 -10.60 -9.67
CA THR A 80 12.14 -12.01 -9.56
C THR A 80 11.30 -12.86 -8.61
N VAL A 81 10.67 -12.24 -7.64
CA VAL A 81 9.80 -12.95 -6.67
C VAL A 81 8.54 -13.42 -7.37
N ILE A 82 7.87 -12.50 -8.09
CA ILE A 82 6.62 -12.86 -8.80
C ILE A 82 6.86 -13.88 -9.91
N GLU A 83 7.97 -13.77 -10.65
CA GLU A 83 8.33 -14.71 -11.71
C GLU A 83 8.55 -16.14 -11.19
N GLU A 84 9.27 -16.27 -10.06
CA GLU A 84 9.65 -17.59 -9.54
C GLU A 84 8.57 -18.25 -8.69
N VAL A 85 7.84 -17.51 -7.84
CA VAL A 85 6.87 -18.09 -6.91
C VAL A 85 5.41 -17.80 -7.25
N GLY A 86 5.13 -16.84 -8.14
CA GLY A 86 3.78 -16.38 -8.43
C GLY A 86 2.86 -17.52 -8.91
N ARG A 87 3.34 -18.42 -9.77
CA ARG A 87 2.55 -19.55 -10.25
C ARG A 87 2.19 -20.54 -9.13
N ALA A 88 3.09 -20.74 -8.17
CA ALA A 88 2.82 -21.61 -7.03
C ALA A 88 1.76 -20.97 -6.11
N LEU A 89 1.85 -19.66 -5.86
CA LEU A 89 0.85 -18.93 -5.08
C LEU A 89 -0.54 -18.97 -5.72
N VAL A 90 -0.65 -18.76 -7.03
CA VAL A 90 -1.93 -18.89 -7.75
C VAL A 90 -2.51 -20.30 -7.63
N ARG A 91 -1.69 -21.35 -7.77
CA ARG A 91 -2.12 -22.73 -7.56
C ARG A 91 -2.57 -22.99 -6.12
N GLY A 92 -1.97 -22.31 -5.15
CA GLY A 92 -2.37 -22.32 -3.74
C GLY A 92 -3.62 -21.47 -3.43
N GLY A 93 -4.29 -20.91 -4.44
CA GLY A 93 -5.54 -20.14 -4.27
C GLY A 93 -5.35 -18.66 -3.99
N TYR A 94 -4.12 -18.14 -4.07
CA TYR A 94 -3.86 -16.72 -3.84
C TYR A 94 -4.28 -15.85 -5.03
N LYS A 95 -4.91 -14.73 -4.72
CA LYS A 95 -5.16 -13.65 -5.68
C LYS A 95 -3.96 -12.71 -5.66
N ILE A 96 -3.20 -12.67 -6.74
CA ILE A 96 -2.03 -11.81 -6.86
C ILE A 96 -2.45 -10.48 -7.48
N LYS A 97 -2.07 -9.38 -6.83
CA LYS A 97 -2.21 -8.02 -7.36
C LYS A 97 -0.82 -7.43 -7.54
N VAL A 98 -0.55 -6.91 -8.73
CA VAL A 98 0.76 -6.33 -9.07
C VAL A 98 0.58 -4.84 -9.36
N LEU A 99 1.31 -4.00 -8.63
CA LEU A 99 1.49 -2.60 -8.95
C LEU A 99 2.89 -2.43 -9.56
N ASN A 100 2.95 -2.29 -10.88
CA ASN A 100 4.19 -2.09 -11.60
C ASN A 100 4.38 -0.60 -11.89
N THR A 101 5.35 0.02 -11.21
CA THR A 101 5.67 1.44 -11.36
C THR A 101 6.72 1.72 -12.46
N ILE A 102 7.32 0.66 -13.03
CA ILE A 102 8.29 0.76 -14.13
C ILE A 102 7.55 0.73 -15.47
N ASP A 103 6.61 -0.21 -15.60
CA ASP A 103 5.77 -0.36 -16.78
C ASP A 103 4.30 -0.45 -16.35
N PHE A 104 3.59 0.67 -16.47
CA PHE A 104 2.18 0.74 -16.09
C PHE A 104 1.26 -0.11 -16.98
N SER A 105 1.70 -0.48 -18.20
CA SER A 105 0.92 -1.38 -19.07
C SER A 105 0.80 -2.78 -18.49
N CYS A 106 1.78 -3.18 -17.67
CA CYS A 106 1.81 -4.46 -16.95
C CYS A 106 1.30 -4.35 -15.50
N SER A 107 0.77 -3.19 -15.13
CA SER A 107 0.25 -2.96 -13.79
C SER A 107 -1.24 -3.25 -13.70
N MET A 108 -1.69 -3.74 -12.56
CA MET A 108 -3.12 -3.79 -12.28
C MET A 108 -3.68 -2.40 -12.00
N HIS A 109 -4.88 -2.17 -12.50
CA HIS A 109 -5.60 -0.93 -12.24
C HIS A 109 -6.07 -0.87 -10.78
N TYR A 110 -5.95 0.31 -10.19
CA TYR A 110 -6.43 0.61 -8.85
C TYR A 110 -7.38 1.79 -8.90
N ASN A 111 -8.60 1.60 -8.44
CA ASN A 111 -9.58 2.67 -8.29
C ASN A 111 -9.84 2.90 -6.81
N PRO A 112 -9.39 4.02 -6.22
CA PRO A 112 -9.58 4.31 -4.80
C PRO A 112 -11.06 4.48 -4.41
N PHE A 113 -11.95 4.88 -5.33
CA PHE A 113 -13.37 5.06 -5.05
C PHE A 113 -14.08 3.76 -4.63
N VAL A 114 -13.58 2.60 -5.05
CA VAL A 114 -14.14 1.29 -4.65
C VAL A 114 -13.99 1.04 -3.15
N TYR A 115 -13.05 1.72 -2.50
CA TYR A 115 -12.72 1.55 -1.08
C TYR A 115 -13.29 2.66 -0.20
N LEU A 116 -14.07 3.59 -0.77
CA LEU A 116 -14.76 4.61 0.00
C LEU A 116 -16.08 4.02 0.52
N HIS A 117 -16.25 3.99 1.82
CA HIS A 117 -17.45 3.49 2.49
C HIS A 117 -18.06 4.54 3.44
N SER A 118 -17.32 5.61 3.74
CA SER A 118 -17.72 6.65 4.67
C SER A 118 -17.15 8.02 4.29
N GLU A 119 -17.68 9.08 4.88
CA GLU A 119 -17.14 10.44 4.73
C GLU A 119 -15.69 10.54 5.24
N THR A 120 -15.35 9.76 6.26
CA THR A 120 -13.97 9.70 6.79
C THR A 120 -13.00 9.15 5.75
N ASP A 121 -13.42 8.20 4.90
CA ASP A 121 -12.59 7.66 3.83
C ASP A 121 -12.33 8.70 2.74
N ILE A 122 -13.32 9.57 2.47
CA ILE A 122 -13.16 10.71 1.54
C ILE A 122 -12.07 11.66 2.07
N LEU A 123 -12.13 12.03 3.35
CA LEU A 123 -11.10 12.88 3.98
C LEU A 123 -9.73 12.22 3.94
N THR A 124 -9.68 10.91 4.17
CA THR A 124 -8.43 10.13 4.10
C THR A 124 -7.87 10.15 2.69
N LEU A 125 -8.71 9.94 1.67
CA LEU A 125 -8.28 9.98 0.26
C LEU A 125 -7.73 11.36 -0.11
N VAL A 126 -8.42 12.44 0.27
CA VAL A 126 -7.95 13.83 0.06
C VAL A 126 -6.60 14.04 0.71
N THR A 127 -6.45 13.63 1.97
CA THR A 127 -5.18 13.76 2.71
C THR A 127 -4.04 13.01 2.01
N VAL A 128 -4.30 11.79 1.52
CA VAL A 128 -3.32 10.99 0.78
C VAL A 128 -2.92 11.68 -0.53
N ILE A 129 -3.89 12.20 -1.29
CA ILE A 129 -3.61 12.94 -2.53
C ILE A 129 -2.74 14.16 -2.21
N MET A 130 -3.17 15.00 -1.29
CA MET A 130 -2.45 16.23 -0.91
C MET A 130 -1.02 15.93 -0.45
N THR A 131 -0.85 14.96 0.45
CA THR A 131 0.47 14.63 1.02
C THR A 131 1.43 14.10 -0.04
N ASN A 132 0.94 13.32 -1.02
CA ASN A 132 1.79 12.71 -2.04
C ASN A 132 2.01 13.58 -3.28
N THR A 133 1.20 14.61 -3.48
CA THR A 133 1.36 15.57 -4.60
C THR A 133 2.09 16.84 -4.20
N GLN A 134 2.16 17.17 -2.92
CA GLN A 134 2.99 18.26 -2.41
C GLN A 134 4.46 17.92 -2.64
N GLY A 135 5.13 18.64 -3.55
CA GLY A 135 6.57 18.56 -3.73
C GLY A 135 7.33 19.03 -2.47
N GLU A 136 8.67 18.91 -2.48
CA GLU A 136 9.55 19.32 -1.37
C GLU A 136 9.48 20.83 -0.99
N ALA A 137 8.77 21.64 -1.74
CA ALA A 137 8.54 23.06 -1.47
C ALA A 137 7.58 23.26 -0.30
N LYS A 138 8.03 22.98 0.92
CA LYS A 138 7.37 23.42 2.15
C LYS A 138 7.51 24.94 2.28
N GLY A 139 6.49 25.69 1.90
CA GLY A 139 6.52 27.14 2.01
C GLY A 139 5.30 27.86 1.39
N GLY A 140 4.25 27.14 1.07
CA GLY A 140 2.99 27.72 0.61
C GLY A 140 2.21 28.36 1.77
N ASP A 141 1.45 29.43 1.45
CA ASP A 141 0.48 29.99 2.37
C ASP A 141 -0.57 28.91 2.71
N GLY A 142 -0.68 28.55 3.98
CA GLY A 142 -1.58 27.47 4.45
C GLY A 142 -3.07 27.70 4.11
N PHE A 143 -3.42 28.89 3.60
CA PHE A 143 -4.73 29.20 3.05
C PHE A 143 -4.99 28.44 1.74
N TRP A 144 -4.02 28.42 0.82
CA TRP A 144 -4.18 27.75 -0.48
C TRP A 144 -4.25 26.24 -0.34
N GLU A 145 -3.46 25.68 0.56
CA GLU A 145 -3.52 24.24 0.86
C GLU A 145 -4.90 23.82 1.41
N LYS A 146 -5.48 24.63 2.30
CA LYS A 146 -6.83 24.40 2.82
C LYS A 146 -7.90 24.53 1.74
N ALA A 147 -7.78 25.53 0.88
CA ALA A 147 -8.72 25.76 -0.22
C ALA A 147 -8.69 24.61 -1.24
N GLU A 148 -7.48 24.12 -1.56
CA GLU A 148 -7.28 22.96 -2.43
C GLU A 148 -7.89 21.69 -1.81
N ALA A 149 -7.62 21.43 -0.54
CA ALA A 149 -8.19 20.28 0.18
C ALA A 149 -9.73 20.31 0.18
N LEU A 150 -10.34 21.47 0.41
CA LEU A 150 -11.80 21.63 0.37
C LEU A 150 -12.36 21.40 -1.03
N LEU A 151 -11.66 21.85 -2.07
CA LEU A 151 -12.06 21.59 -3.46
C LEU A 151 -12.04 20.09 -3.77
N TYR A 152 -10.94 19.38 -3.47
CA TYR A 152 -10.86 17.92 -3.64
C TYR A 152 -11.95 17.20 -2.85
N GLN A 153 -12.17 17.60 -1.60
CA GLN A 153 -13.21 17.02 -0.77
C GLN A 153 -14.60 17.18 -1.40
N ALA A 154 -14.94 18.37 -1.88
CA ALA A 154 -16.23 18.64 -2.52
C ALA A 154 -16.41 17.81 -3.81
N LEU A 155 -15.39 17.75 -4.66
CA LEU A 155 -15.45 17.01 -5.92
C LEU A 155 -15.52 15.49 -5.71
N ILE A 156 -14.71 14.95 -4.80
CA ILE A 156 -14.70 13.53 -4.49
C ILE A 156 -16.02 13.11 -3.82
N ALA A 157 -16.54 13.93 -2.89
CA ALA A 157 -17.84 13.70 -2.29
C ALA A 157 -18.96 13.72 -3.33
N TYR A 158 -18.96 14.69 -4.25
CA TYR A 158 -19.91 14.76 -5.33
C TYR A 158 -19.88 13.50 -6.20
N ILE A 159 -18.69 13.06 -6.63
CA ILE A 159 -18.54 11.83 -7.42
C ILE A 159 -19.04 10.61 -6.63
N TYR A 160 -18.71 10.55 -5.34
CA TYR A 160 -19.10 9.41 -4.49
C TYR A 160 -20.62 9.29 -4.32
N TYR A 161 -21.33 10.41 -4.11
CA TYR A 161 -22.77 10.39 -3.84
C TYR A 161 -23.61 10.43 -5.11
N GLU A 162 -23.24 11.23 -6.11
CA GLU A 162 -24.10 11.57 -7.23
C GLU A 162 -23.72 10.84 -8.54
N ALA A 163 -22.44 10.45 -8.71
CA ALA A 163 -22.03 9.81 -9.96
C ALA A 163 -22.48 8.35 -10.03
N PRO A 164 -22.83 7.85 -11.23
CA PRO A 164 -23.05 6.43 -11.45
C PRO A 164 -21.77 5.63 -11.18
N ALA A 165 -21.90 4.33 -10.87
CA ALA A 165 -20.77 3.49 -10.42
C ALA A 165 -19.60 3.45 -11.42
N GLU A 166 -19.88 3.54 -12.72
CA GLU A 166 -18.88 3.53 -13.80
C GLU A 166 -18.04 4.81 -13.83
N GLU A 167 -18.59 5.93 -13.37
CA GLU A 167 -17.95 7.23 -13.33
C GLU A 167 -17.24 7.51 -12.00
N ARG A 168 -17.36 6.64 -11.01
CA ARG A 168 -16.67 6.76 -9.71
C ARG A 168 -15.21 6.37 -9.84
N ASN A 169 -14.41 7.26 -10.42
CA ASN A 169 -13.00 7.02 -10.66
C ASN A 169 -12.20 8.34 -10.71
N MET A 170 -10.86 8.22 -10.73
CA MET A 170 -9.97 9.37 -10.76
C MET A 170 -10.02 10.16 -12.07
N ASN A 171 -10.38 9.53 -13.21
CA ASN A 171 -10.50 10.25 -14.48
C ASN A 171 -11.65 11.26 -14.42
N THR A 172 -12.79 10.88 -13.86
CA THR A 172 -13.93 11.78 -13.64
C THR A 172 -13.52 12.98 -12.79
N LEU A 173 -12.72 12.76 -11.73
CA LEU A 173 -12.18 13.86 -10.92
C LEU A 173 -11.32 14.81 -11.76
N LEU A 174 -10.43 14.27 -12.60
CA LEU A 174 -9.59 15.06 -13.48
C LEU A 174 -10.41 15.84 -14.52
N ASP A 175 -11.42 15.22 -15.10
CA ASP A 175 -12.31 15.87 -16.07
C ASP A 175 -13.09 17.03 -15.44
N MET A 176 -13.55 16.87 -14.19
CA MET A 176 -14.20 17.94 -13.45
C MET A 176 -13.24 19.09 -13.16
N LEU A 177 -12.00 18.81 -12.76
CA LEU A 177 -10.97 19.83 -12.54
C LEU A 177 -10.66 20.59 -13.83
N ASN A 178 -10.47 19.89 -14.95
CA ASN A 178 -10.24 20.48 -16.26
C ASN A 178 -11.43 21.35 -16.71
N ALA A 179 -12.65 20.91 -16.45
CA ALA A 179 -13.85 21.71 -16.73
C ALA A 179 -13.92 23.00 -15.91
N CYS A 180 -13.44 22.98 -14.65
CA CYS A 180 -13.33 24.18 -13.83
C CYS A 180 -12.31 25.18 -14.39
N GLU A 181 -11.19 24.71 -14.95
CA GLU A 181 -10.19 25.57 -15.60
C GLU A 181 -10.71 26.17 -16.92
N CYS A 182 -11.46 25.44 -17.70
CA CYS A 182 -12.05 25.92 -18.95
C CYS A 182 -13.01 27.09 -18.73
N ARG A 183 -13.78 27.09 -17.64
CA ARG A 183 -14.65 28.20 -17.26
C ARG A 183 -13.87 29.50 -16.97
N LYS A 184 -12.68 29.44 -16.44
CA LYS A 184 -11.83 30.62 -16.21
C LYS A 184 -11.43 31.31 -17.51
N ARG A 185 -11.23 30.58 -18.61
CA ARG A 185 -10.91 31.14 -19.94
C ARG A 185 -12.13 31.75 -20.63
N CYS A 186 -13.33 31.26 -20.34
CA CYS A 186 -14.57 31.81 -20.95
C CYS A 186 -15.12 33.05 -20.24
N TRP A 187 -14.58 33.41 -19.08
CA TRP A 187 -15.10 34.57 -18.29
C TRP A 187 -14.26 35.86 -18.43
N ILE A 188 -13.33 35.94 -19.37
CA ILE A 188 -12.69 37.19 -19.72
C ILE A 188 -13.55 37.83 -20.82
N PRO A 189 -14.33 38.92 -20.53
CA PRO A 189 -15.02 39.67 -21.57
C PRO A 189 -13.98 40.17 -22.58
N ALA A 190 -14.24 39.97 -23.86
CA ALA A 190 -13.43 40.57 -24.91
C ALA A 190 -13.33 42.07 -24.69
N GLY A 191 -12.17 42.58 -24.26
CA GLY A 191 -11.95 44.01 -24.05
C GLY A 191 -11.17 44.40 -22.80
N PHE A 192 -10.79 43.48 -21.90
CA PHE A 192 -9.91 43.83 -20.79
C PHE A 192 -8.43 43.76 -21.21
N PRO A 193 -7.67 44.85 -21.11
CA PRO A 193 -6.24 44.84 -21.40
C PRO A 193 -5.50 44.05 -20.29
N VAL A 194 -4.88 42.94 -20.66
CA VAL A 194 -3.91 42.27 -19.81
C VAL A 194 -2.63 43.12 -19.81
N ARG A 195 -2.34 43.76 -18.69
CA ARG A 195 -1.03 44.36 -18.43
C ARG A 195 -0.15 43.32 -17.72
#